data_ac5bd7e3d609acd19e57aa4751d235ff
#
_entry.id   ac5bd7e3d609acd19e57aa4751d235ff
#
_cell.length_a   1.000
_cell.length_b   1.000
_cell.length_c   1.000
_cell.angle_alpha   90.00
_cell.angle_beta   90.00
_cell.angle_gamma   90.00
#
_symmetry.space_group_name_H-M   'P 1'
#
loop_
_entity.id
_entity.type
_entity.pdbx_description
1 polymer ?
#
loop_
_entity_poly.entity_id
_entity_poly.type
_entity_poly.pdbx_seq_one_letter_code
_entity_poly.pdbx_strand_id
1 'polypeptide(L)'
;NGVKAVVKMIKHEYRTVLSKSGSYFRYESQEEDKILSEQTVTVNGESTDFSFVPRSPGNYEIRVSLPGATGYVSRKFYSYGSWGGDNNSFEVNTEGNIDIETDKSVYKPGETAKILFKSPFNGKMLVTVEQDKVLSFQYVNVEKRSASIDLKINIGHLPNIFITATLIKPHGISEIPLTVAHGFQNLKVEDN
;
A
#
# COMPACT_ATOMS: atom_id res chain seq x y z
N ASN A 1 1.48 -18.99 37.03
CA ASN A 1 0.84 -17.67 36.87
C ASN A 1 1.24 -17.11 35.55
N GLY A 2 0.24 -16.91 34.65
CA GLY A 2 0.52 -16.34 33.32
C GLY A 2 0.95 -14.86 33.38
N VAL A 3 1.73 -14.43 32.41
CA VAL A 3 2.14 -13.04 32.26
C VAL A 3 1.05 -12.28 31.46
N LYS A 4 0.61 -11.14 31.98
CA LYS A 4 -0.33 -10.28 31.25
C LYS A 4 0.42 -9.46 30.20
N ALA A 5 -0.11 -9.42 28.99
CA ALA A 5 0.37 -8.56 27.89
C ALA A 5 -0.79 -7.73 27.33
N VAL A 6 -0.52 -6.49 27.00
CA VAL A 6 -1.46 -5.61 26.29
C VAL A 6 -1.17 -5.69 24.80
N VAL A 7 -2.18 -6.09 24.01
CA VAL A 7 -2.11 -6.17 22.56
C VAL A 7 -2.93 -5.04 21.96
N LYS A 8 -2.31 -4.17 21.17
CA LYS A 8 -2.97 -3.10 20.42
C LYS A 8 -2.88 -3.40 18.92
N MET A 9 -4.01 -3.28 18.25
CA MET A 9 -4.06 -3.27 16.80
C MET A 9 -4.26 -1.85 16.31
N ILE A 10 -3.35 -1.38 15.51
CA ILE A 10 -3.29 -0.02 15.01
C ILE A 10 -3.40 -0.06 13.48
N LYS A 11 -4.19 0.84 12.92
CA LYS A 11 -4.20 1.13 11.49
C LYS A 11 -3.52 2.48 11.28
N HIS A 12 -2.50 2.51 10.43
CA HIS A 12 -1.85 3.75 10.01
C HIS A 12 -2.68 4.38 8.90
N GLU A 13 -3.16 5.59 9.14
CA GLU A 13 -3.86 6.41 8.15
C GLU A 13 -2.98 7.63 7.83
N TYR A 14 -2.94 8.02 6.57
CA TYR A 14 -2.11 9.14 6.13
C TYR A 14 -3.00 10.23 5.53
N ARG A 15 -2.79 11.46 5.97
CA ARG A 15 -3.39 12.64 5.38
C ARG A 15 -2.34 13.41 4.59
N THR A 16 -2.68 13.73 3.35
CA THR A 16 -1.84 14.65 2.57
C THR A 16 -2.29 16.07 2.87
N VAL A 17 -1.40 16.85 3.47
CA VAL A 17 -1.62 18.27 3.75
C VAL A 17 -0.71 19.12 2.86
N LEU A 18 -1.25 20.24 2.36
CA LEU A 18 -0.46 21.21 1.62
C LEU A 18 0.24 22.13 2.63
N SER A 19 1.56 22.02 2.72
CA SER A 19 2.38 22.86 3.59
C SER A 19 3.05 23.96 2.78
N LYS A 20 3.04 25.20 3.30
CA LYS A 20 3.74 26.32 2.71
C LYS A 20 5.10 26.48 3.39
N SER A 21 6.16 26.31 2.62
CA SER A 21 7.54 26.55 3.07
C SER A 21 8.14 27.71 2.27
N GLY A 22 8.14 28.92 2.83
CA GLY A 22 8.58 30.12 2.13
C GLY A 22 7.67 30.47 0.94
N SER A 23 8.23 30.54 -0.25
CA SER A 23 7.51 30.81 -1.52
C SER A 23 6.98 29.56 -2.21
N TYR A 24 7.25 28.38 -1.69
CA TYR A 24 6.88 27.10 -2.29
C TYR A 24 5.80 26.39 -1.49
N PHE A 25 4.91 25.71 -2.20
CA PHE A 25 3.95 24.78 -1.61
C PHE A 25 4.47 23.37 -1.84
N ARG A 26 4.46 22.54 -0.79
CA ARG A 26 4.74 21.11 -0.90
C ARG A 26 3.67 20.32 -0.18
N TYR A 27 3.41 19.13 -0.67
CA TYR A 27 2.56 18.19 0.02
C TYR A 27 3.39 17.46 1.08
N GLU A 28 2.83 17.34 2.27
CA GLU A 28 3.38 16.54 3.35
C GLU A 28 2.38 15.45 3.70
N SER A 29 2.89 14.25 3.90
CA SER A 29 2.09 13.14 4.40
C SER A 29 2.18 13.12 5.90
N GLN A 30 1.04 13.28 6.58
CA GLN A 30 0.95 13.17 8.04
C GLN A 30 0.35 11.82 8.39
N GLU A 31 1.09 11.04 9.17
CA GLU A 31 0.63 9.76 9.72
C GLU A 31 -0.28 9.99 10.91
N GLU A 32 -1.42 9.33 10.93
CA GLU A 32 -2.37 9.30 12.03
C GLU A 32 -2.62 7.84 12.45
N ASP A 33 -2.24 7.50 13.67
CA ASP A 33 -2.43 6.17 14.23
C ASP A 33 -3.85 6.00 14.77
N LYS A 34 -4.61 5.08 14.18
CA LYS A 34 -5.94 4.72 14.65
C LYS A 34 -5.92 3.40 15.40
N ILE A 35 -6.13 3.45 16.70
CA ILE A 35 -6.24 2.23 17.51
C ILE A 35 -7.60 1.58 17.22
N LEU A 36 -7.57 0.39 16.65
CA LEU A 36 -8.76 -0.40 16.29
C LEU A 36 -9.22 -1.31 17.41
N SER A 37 -8.28 -1.85 18.18
CA SER A 37 -8.56 -2.64 19.36
C SER A 37 -7.39 -2.60 20.35
N GLU A 38 -7.72 -2.68 21.61
CA GLU A 38 -6.77 -2.84 22.70
C GLU A 38 -7.34 -3.91 23.65
N GLN A 39 -6.55 -4.93 23.94
CA GLN A 39 -6.99 -5.99 24.85
C GLN A 39 -5.81 -6.55 25.66
N THR A 40 -6.12 -6.97 26.87
CA THR A 40 -5.13 -7.65 27.71
C THR A 40 -5.31 -9.15 27.56
N VAL A 41 -4.24 -9.82 27.17
CA VAL A 41 -4.17 -11.28 27.06
C VAL A 41 -3.28 -11.84 28.16
N THR A 42 -3.58 -13.05 28.61
CA THR A 42 -2.73 -13.75 29.57
C THR A 42 -1.94 -14.81 28.81
N VAL A 43 -0.62 -14.66 28.83
CA VAL A 43 0.29 -15.62 28.22
C VAL A 43 0.57 -16.72 29.23
N ASN A 44 0.08 -17.93 28.96
CA ASN A 44 0.30 -19.13 29.76
C ASN A 44 1.25 -20.05 29.00
N GLY A 45 2.40 -20.35 29.60
CA GLY A 45 3.44 -21.16 28.94
C GLY A 45 4.30 -20.36 27.96
N GLU A 46 4.75 -20.99 26.88
CA GLU A 46 5.70 -20.42 25.94
C GLU A 46 5.04 -19.50 24.89
N SER A 47 3.75 -19.69 24.61
CA SER A 47 3.03 -18.91 23.59
C SER A 47 1.54 -18.76 23.89
N THR A 48 0.93 -17.75 23.30
CA THR A 48 -0.52 -17.54 23.28
C THR A 48 -0.90 -16.98 21.90
N ASP A 49 -1.91 -17.58 21.29
CA ASP A 49 -2.39 -17.14 19.99
C ASP A 49 -3.27 -15.90 20.10
N PHE A 50 -3.04 -14.98 19.20
CA PHE A 50 -3.86 -13.80 18.98
C PHE A 50 -4.27 -13.74 17.50
N SER A 51 -5.55 -13.57 17.24
CA SER A 51 -6.07 -13.43 15.88
C SER A 51 -6.77 -12.10 15.69
N PHE A 52 -6.53 -11.46 14.56
CA PHE A 52 -7.19 -10.25 14.12
C PHE A 52 -7.47 -10.34 12.62
N VAL A 53 -8.70 -10.01 12.23
CA VAL A 53 -9.09 -9.95 10.82
C VAL A 53 -9.30 -8.49 10.44
N PRO A 54 -8.42 -7.92 9.57
CA PRO A 54 -8.61 -6.57 9.04
C PRO A 54 -9.92 -6.47 8.25
N ARG A 55 -10.71 -5.42 8.52
CA ARG A 55 -11.98 -5.18 7.81
C ARG A 55 -11.84 -4.32 6.56
N SER A 56 -10.68 -3.72 6.36
CA SER A 56 -10.38 -2.86 5.20
C SER A 56 -8.91 -3.02 4.80
N PRO A 57 -8.56 -2.72 3.54
CA PRO A 57 -7.16 -2.65 3.14
C PRO A 57 -6.40 -1.58 3.92
N GLY A 58 -5.09 -1.77 4.07
CA GLY A 58 -4.26 -0.74 4.67
C GLY A 58 -3.04 -1.28 5.41
N ASN A 59 -2.24 -0.35 5.92
CA ASN A 59 -1.10 -0.62 6.76
C ASN A 59 -1.55 -0.78 8.21
N TYR A 60 -1.20 -1.91 8.79
CA TYR A 60 -1.53 -2.27 10.15
C TYR A 60 -0.27 -2.52 10.97
N GLU A 61 -0.38 -2.27 12.27
CA GLU A 61 0.65 -2.61 13.23
C GLU A 61 0.02 -3.30 14.43
N ILE A 62 0.60 -4.43 14.82
CA ILE A 62 0.32 -5.05 16.09
C ILE A 62 1.40 -4.63 17.08
N ARG A 63 1.03 -4.04 18.21
CA ARG A 63 1.94 -3.68 19.32
C ARG A 63 1.62 -4.54 20.52
N VAL A 64 2.66 -5.08 21.13
CA VAL A 64 2.55 -5.89 22.37
C VAL A 64 3.45 -5.29 23.42
N SER A 65 2.88 -5.00 24.57
CA SER A 65 3.60 -4.43 25.72
C SER A 65 3.18 -5.12 27.04
N LEU A 66 3.99 -4.97 28.06
CA LEU A 66 3.55 -5.29 29.41
C LEU A 66 2.64 -4.17 29.95
N PRO A 67 1.67 -4.47 30.82
CA PRO A 67 0.84 -3.45 31.45
C PRO A 67 1.68 -2.38 32.15
N GLY A 68 1.47 -1.11 31.79
CA GLY A 68 2.19 0.04 32.36
C GLY A 68 3.62 0.24 31.84
N ALA A 69 4.11 -0.60 30.93
CA ALA A 69 5.42 -0.41 30.32
C ALA A 69 5.39 0.65 29.19
N THR A 70 6.48 1.40 29.05
CA THR A 70 6.68 2.34 27.94
C THR A 70 7.24 1.66 26.69
N GLY A 71 7.93 0.52 26.87
CA GLY A 71 8.48 -0.27 25.76
C GLY A 71 7.45 -1.24 25.18
N TYR A 72 7.54 -1.49 23.90
CA TYR A 72 6.70 -2.47 23.20
C TYR A 72 7.48 -3.19 22.11
N VAL A 73 6.98 -4.36 21.70
CA VAL A 73 7.40 -5.05 20.48
C VAL A 73 6.30 -4.87 19.46
N SER A 74 6.64 -4.64 18.20
CA SER A 74 5.64 -4.48 17.16
C SER A 74 5.97 -5.21 15.88
N ARG A 75 4.93 -5.47 15.08
CA ARG A 75 5.05 -5.96 13.72
C ARG A 75 4.05 -5.23 12.83
N LYS A 76 4.58 -4.64 11.75
CA LYS A 76 3.78 -4.02 10.69
C LYS A 76 3.46 -5.05 9.61
N PHE A 77 2.27 -4.96 9.05
CA PHE A 77 1.83 -5.76 7.92
C PHE A 77 0.81 -4.99 7.09
N TYR A 78 0.69 -5.37 5.82
CA TYR A 78 -0.29 -4.81 4.92
C TYR A 78 -1.45 -5.80 4.72
N SER A 79 -2.68 -5.32 4.81
CA SER A 79 -3.88 -6.08 4.48
C SER A 79 -4.36 -5.69 3.08
N TYR A 80 -4.35 -6.65 2.17
CA TYR A 80 -5.00 -6.52 0.86
C TYR A 80 -6.47 -6.85 1.04
N GLY A 81 -7.35 -5.91 0.76
CA GLY A 81 -8.78 -6.13 0.87
C GLY A 81 -9.46 -6.23 -0.49
N SER A 82 -10.67 -6.77 -0.48
CA SER A 82 -11.57 -6.68 -1.62
C SER A 82 -11.89 -5.20 -1.94
N TRP A 83 -12.06 -4.90 -3.21
CA TRP A 83 -12.35 -3.59 -3.78
C TRP A 83 -13.45 -2.83 -3.03
N GLY A 84 -13.16 -1.62 -2.52
CA GLY A 84 -14.18 -0.70 -2.01
C GLY A 84 -13.97 -0.08 -0.63
N GLY A 85 -12.85 -0.34 0.07
CA GLY A 85 -12.54 0.28 1.38
C GLY A 85 -11.84 1.63 1.28
N ASP A 86 -11.89 2.44 2.36
CA ASP A 86 -11.11 3.68 2.47
C ASP A 86 -9.61 3.37 2.58
N ASN A 87 -8.86 3.71 1.53
CA ASN A 87 -7.43 3.45 1.42
C ASN A 87 -6.58 4.69 1.78
N ASN A 88 -6.86 5.33 2.91
CA ASN A 88 -6.04 6.44 3.43
C ASN A 88 -4.78 5.96 4.18
N SER A 89 -4.41 4.68 4.03
CA SER A 89 -3.36 4.05 4.84
C SER A 89 -1.99 4.06 4.19
N PHE A 90 -1.73 4.96 3.24
CA PHE A 90 -0.41 5.05 2.61
C PHE A 90 0.20 6.42 2.83
N GLU A 91 1.46 6.42 3.22
CA GLU A 91 2.31 7.58 2.98
C GLU A 91 2.39 7.78 1.46
N VAL A 92 2.00 8.96 0.99
CA VAL A 92 2.02 9.27 -0.43
C VAL A 92 3.27 10.06 -0.72
N ASN A 93 4.06 9.61 -1.69
CA ASN A 93 5.18 10.37 -2.20
C ASN A 93 4.64 11.67 -2.83
N THR A 94 5.11 12.81 -2.30
CA THR A 94 4.60 14.14 -2.64
C THR A 94 5.18 14.69 -3.95
N GLU A 95 6.14 13.98 -4.55
CA GLU A 95 6.86 14.42 -5.76
C GLU A 95 6.22 13.95 -7.07
N GLY A 96 4.97 13.50 -7.04
CA GLY A 96 4.28 13.03 -8.24
C GLY A 96 4.61 11.59 -8.63
N ASN A 97 5.14 10.81 -7.69
CA ASN A 97 5.45 9.40 -7.90
C ASN A 97 4.26 8.51 -7.52
N ILE A 98 4.11 7.43 -8.26
CA ILE A 98 3.23 6.31 -7.96
C ILE A 98 4.10 5.19 -7.41
N ASP A 99 3.84 4.77 -6.18
CA ASP A 99 4.49 3.58 -5.63
C ASP A 99 3.76 2.33 -6.12
N ILE A 100 4.52 1.38 -6.67
CA ILE A 100 3.98 0.13 -7.20
C ILE A 100 4.52 -1.03 -6.37
N GLU A 101 3.64 -1.77 -5.75
CA GLU A 101 3.97 -2.95 -4.94
C GLU A 101 3.37 -4.21 -5.56
N THR A 102 4.06 -5.32 -5.35
CA THR A 102 3.65 -6.64 -5.83
C THR A 102 3.58 -7.62 -4.67
N ASP A 103 2.69 -8.60 -4.75
CA ASP A 103 2.51 -9.63 -3.70
C ASP A 103 3.69 -10.61 -3.60
N LYS A 104 4.54 -10.69 -4.66
CA LYS A 104 5.76 -11.51 -4.69
C LYS A 104 6.90 -10.75 -5.34
N SER A 105 8.14 -11.16 -5.06
CA SER A 105 9.36 -10.64 -5.70
C SER A 105 9.70 -11.34 -7.02
N VAL A 106 9.23 -12.56 -7.22
CA VAL A 106 9.48 -13.40 -8.40
C VAL A 106 8.22 -14.17 -8.74
N TYR A 107 7.91 -14.29 -10.01
CA TYR A 107 6.75 -15.02 -10.54
C TYR A 107 7.17 -16.10 -11.52
N LYS A 108 6.29 -17.09 -11.71
CA LYS A 108 6.40 -18.12 -12.75
C LYS A 108 5.31 -17.96 -13.80
N PRO A 109 5.57 -18.36 -15.05
CA PRO A 109 4.50 -18.45 -16.06
C PRO A 109 3.31 -19.27 -15.55
N GLY A 110 2.10 -18.74 -15.77
CA GLY A 110 0.84 -19.30 -15.26
C GLY A 110 0.34 -18.72 -13.95
N GLU A 111 1.20 -18.04 -13.17
CA GLU A 111 0.78 -17.33 -11.96
C GLU A 111 0.07 -16.01 -12.27
N THR A 112 -0.59 -15.47 -11.26
CA THR A 112 -1.21 -14.13 -11.30
C THR A 112 -0.50 -13.24 -10.32
N ALA A 113 0.09 -12.14 -10.81
CA ALA A 113 0.68 -11.10 -9.99
C ALA A 113 -0.41 -10.13 -9.53
N LYS A 114 -0.49 -9.88 -8.23
CA LYS A 114 -1.32 -8.82 -7.66
C LYS A 114 -0.48 -7.56 -7.52
N ILE A 115 -0.89 -6.52 -8.22
CA ILE A 115 -0.14 -5.27 -8.30
C ILE A 115 -0.97 -4.16 -7.66
N LEU A 116 -0.39 -3.51 -6.65
CA LEU A 116 -0.98 -2.39 -5.94
C LEU A 116 -0.29 -1.09 -6.39
N PHE A 117 -1.09 -0.10 -6.73
CA PHE A 117 -0.65 1.26 -7.04
C PHE A 117 -1.08 2.19 -5.91
N LYS A 118 -0.13 2.91 -5.33
CA LYS A 118 -0.36 3.98 -4.35
C LYS A 118 -0.07 5.31 -5.03
N SER A 119 -1.01 6.21 -5.03
CA SER A 119 -0.92 7.43 -5.84
C SER A 119 -1.18 8.70 -5.04
N PRO A 120 -0.59 9.85 -5.44
CA PRO A 120 -0.74 11.11 -4.73
C PRO A 120 -2.16 11.71 -4.82
N PHE A 121 -2.96 11.33 -5.81
CA PHE A 121 -4.31 11.85 -6.03
C PHE A 121 -5.20 10.83 -6.74
N ASN A 122 -6.49 11.12 -6.80
CA ASN A 122 -7.47 10.33 -7.57
C ASN A 122 -7.47 10.76 -9.03
N GLY A 123 -7.73 9.81 -9.93
CA GLY A 123 -7.77 10.11 -11.35
C GLY A 123 -7.87 8.88 -12.23
N LYS A 124 -7.56 9.04 -13.51
CA LYS A 124 -7.50 7.96 -14.47
C LYS A 124 -6.04 7.58 -14.71
N MET A 125 -5.70 6.33 -14.48
CA MET A 125 -4.35 5.80 -14.61
C MET A 125 -4.25 4.92 -15.85
N LEU A 126 -3.26 5.19 -16.68
CA LEU A 126 -2.80 4.27 -17.71
C LEU A 126 -1.75 3.35 -17.09
N VAL A 127 -1.99 2.05 -17.14
CA VAL A 127 -1.01 1.02 -16.76
C VAL A 127 -0.55 0.31 -18.02
N THR A 128 0.76 0.20 -18.20
CA THR A 128 1.36 -0.54 -19.30
C THR A 128 2.22 -1.68 -18.77
N VAL A 129 2.28 -2.76 -19.52
CA VAL A 129 3.19 -3.90 -19.33
C VAL A 129 4.19 -3.86 -20.46
N GLU A 130 5.47 -3.77 -20.13
CA GLU A 130 6.51 -3.44 -21.10
C GLU A 130 7.72 -4.38 -20.97
N GLN A 131 8.42 -4.55 -22.09
CA GLN A 131 9.77 -5.12 -22.19
C GLN A 131 10.59 -4.20 -23.12
N ASP A 132 10.90 -4.68 -24.32
CA ASP A 132 11.45 -3.90 -25.44
C ASP A 132 10.38 -3.03 -26.13
N LYS A 133 9.13 -3.33 -25.85
CA LYS A 133 7.93 -2.65 -26.35
C LYS A 133 6.79 -2.79 -25.35
N VAL A 134 5.73 -2.04 -25.57
CA VAL A 134 4.48 -2.21 -24.84
C VAL A 134 3.83 -3.54 -25.25
N LEU A 135 3.70 -4.46 -24.29
CA LEU A 135 3.07 -5.76 -24.49
C LEU A 135 1.55 -5.65 -24.33
N SER A 136 1.10 -4.88 -23.36
CA SER A 136 -0.32 -4.61 -23.11
C SER A 136 -0.50 -3.32 -22.34
N PHE A 137 -1.72 -2.79 -22.35
CA PHE A 137 -2.09 -1.63 -21.55
C PHE A 137 -3.55 -1.71 -21.08
N GLN A 138 -3.85 -1.02 -20.01
CA GLN A 138 -5.22 -0.83 -19.52
C GLN A 138 -5.38 0.50 -18.79
N TYR A 139 -6.63 0.99 -18.75
CA TYR A 139 -6.99 2.15 -17.96
C TYR A 139 -7.63 1.69 -16.64
N VAL A 140 -7.20 2.31 -15.54
CA VAL A 140 -7.69 2.02 -14.19
C VAL A 140 -8.17 3.33 -13.57
N ASN A 141 -9.35 3.32 -12.97
CA ASN A 141 -9.79 4.44 -12.17
C ASN A 141 -9.15 4.33 -10.78
N VAL A 142 -8.45 5.39 -10.39
CA VAL A 142 -7.86 5.50 -9.05
C VAL A 142 -8.83 6.25 -8.17
N GLU A 143 -9.38 5.54 -7.22
CA GLU A 143 -10.23 6.08 -6.18
C GLU A 143 -9.53 5.93 -4.84
N LYS A 144 -9.70 6.92 -3.94
CA LYS A 144 -9.07 6.87 -2.60
C LYS A 144 -7.55 6.67 -2.65
N ARG A 145 -6.90 7.24 -3.68
CA ARG A 145 -5.43 7.23 -3.90
C ARG A 145 -4.79 5.85 -4.03
N SER A 146 -5.56 4.86 -4.39
CA SER A 146 -5.03 3.53 -4.69
C SER A 146 -5.84 2.83 -5.76
N ALA A 147 -5.20 1.90 -6.42
CA ALA A 147 -5.82 0.94 -7.33
C ALA A 147 -5.05 -0.37 -7.28
N SER A 148 -5.65 -1.46 -7.69
CA SER A 148 -4.95 -2.72 -7.89
C SER A 148 -5.41 -3.39 -9.17
N ILE A 149 -4.52 -4.22 -9.72
CA ILE A 149 -4.80 -5.06 -10.87
C ILE A 149 -4.27 -6.46 -10.62
N ASP A 150 -4.89 -7.43 -11.30
CA ASP A 150 -4.39 -8.79 -11.41
C ASP A 150 -3.79 -8.96 -12.80
N LEU A 151 -2.49 -9.29 -12.88
CA LEU A 151 -1.77 -9.52 -14.12
C LEU A 151 -1.43 -11.00 -14.25
N LYS A 152 -1.96 -11.67 -15.28
CA LYS A 152 -1.59 -13.05 -15.59
C LYS A 152 -0.20 -13.09 -16.23
N ILE A 153 0.73 -13.79 -15.56
CA ILE A 153 2.09 -13.99 -16.04
C ILE A 153 2.12 -15.12 -17.05
N ASN A 154 2.81 -14.93 -18.17
CA ASN A 154 2.97 -15.94 -19.22
C ASN A 154 4.45 -16.05 -19.63
N ILE A 155 4.76 -17.05 -20.47
CA ILE A 155 6.12 -17.35 -20.93
C ILE A 155 6.76 -16.18 -21.68
N GLY A 156 5.98 -15.34 -22.35
CA GLY A 156 6.45 -14.15 -23.06
C GLY A 156 6.90 -13.02 -22.13
N HIS A 157 6.71 -13.15 -20.81
CA HIS A 157 7.17 -12.19 -19.81
C HIS A 157 8.58 -12.50 -19.28
N LEU A 158 9.22 -13.58 -19.72
CA LEU A 158 10.59 -13.93 -19.35
C LEU A 158 11.61 -12.97 -19.98
N PRO A 159 12.72 -12.65 -19.27
CA PRO A 159 13.02 -12.95 -17.88
C PRO A 159 12.43 -11.96 -16.90
N ASN A 160 11.87 -10.86 -17.37
CA ASN A 160 11.23 -9.81 -16.58
C ASN A 160 10.34 -8.93 -17.46
N ILE A 161 9.42 -8.24 -16.83
CA ILE A 161 8.60 -7.16 -17.40
C ILE A 161 8.66 -5.93 -16.51
N PHE A 162 8.39 -4.77 -17.10
CA PHE A 162 8.17 -3.53 -16.38
C PHE A 162 6.68 -3.20 -16.36
N ILE A 163 6.19 -2.83 -15.19
CA ILE A 163 4.87 -2.24 -15.02
C ILE A 163 5.07 -0.74 -14.90
N THR A 164 4.52 0.01 -15.83
CA THR A 164 4.58 1.47 -15.81
C THR A 164 3.17 2.02 -15.57
N ALA A 165 3.08 3.03 -14.73
CA ALA A 165 1.83 3.69 -14.41
C ALA A 165 1.94 5.20 -14.64
N THR A 166 0.96 5.77 -15.35
CA THR A 166 0.82 7.20 -15.56
C THR A 166 -0.58 7.61 -15.11
N LEU A 167 -0.67 8.37 -14.03
CA LEU A 167 -1.92 8.87 -13.49
C LEU A 167 -2.15 10.30 -13.94
N ILE A 168 -3.33 10.55 -14.49
CA ILE A 168 -3.76 11.86 -14.96
C ILE A 168 -4.93 12.32 -14.09
N LYS A 169 -4.81 13.53 -13.55
CA LYS A 169 -5.86 14.15 -12.78
C LYS A 169 -6.93 14.74 -13.69
N PRO A 170 -8.22 14.53 -13.40
CA PRO A 170 -9.28 15.21 -14.11
C PRO A 170 -9.18 16.75 -13.98
N HIS A 171 -9.38 17.47 -15.07
CA HIS A 171 -9.31 18.92 -15.08
C HIS A 171 -10.42 19.53 -14.21
N GLY A 172 -10.08 20.50 -13.38
CA GLY A 172 -11.06 21.34 -12.65
C GLY A 172 -11.52 20.85 -11.28
N ILE A 173 -10.96 19.77 -10.73
CA ILE A 173 -11.51 19.13 -9.50
C ILE A 173 -10.75 19.49 -8.22
N SER A 174 -9.59 20.11 -8.24
CA SER A 174 -8.90 20.49 -6.99
C SER A 174 -7.87 21.59 -7.16
N GLU A 175 -7.55 22.24 -6.05
CA GLU A 175 -6.48 23.24 -5.93
C GLU A 175 -5.06 22.65 -6.01
N ILE A 176 -4.93 21.34 -6.25
CA ILE A 176 -3.66 20.65 -6.33
C ILE A 176 -3.00 20.95 -7.68
N PRO A 177 -1.83 21.59 -7.74
CA PRO A 177 -1.17 21.94 -8.99
C PRO A 177 -0.65 20.73 -9.79
N LEU A 178 -0.43 19.58 -9.12
CA LEU A 178 0.07 18.38 -9.78
C LEU A 178 -0.98 17.73 -10.65
N THR A 179 -0.74 17.63 -11.94
CA THR A 179 -1.70 17.09 -12.94
C THR A 179 -1.36 15.67 -13.38
N VAL A 180 -0.11 15.24 -13.23
CA VAL A 180 0.38 13.92 -13.66
C VAL A 180 1.29 13.32 -12.60
N ALA A 181 1.15 12.01 -12.38
CA ALA A 181 2.08 11.22 -11.56
C ALA A 181 2.52 9.98 -12.33
N HIS A 182 3.73 9.51 -12.07
CA HIS A 182 4.33 8.36 -12.74
C HIS A 182 4.90 7.37 -11.75
N GLY A 183 4.96 6.11 -12.15
CA GLY A 183 5.65 5.06 -11.42
C GLY A 183 6.02 3.90 -12.32
N PHE A 184 7.03 3.16 -11.94
CA PHE A 184 7.40 1.92 -12.61
C PHE A 184 7.91 0.88 -11.60
N GLN A 185 7.72 -0.39 -11.93
CA GLN A 185 8.19 -1.53 -11.14
C GLN A 185 8.64 -2.64 -12.06
N ASN A 186 9.80 -3.21 -11.78
CA ASN A 186 10.29 -4.42 -12.44
C ASN A 186 9.68 -5.65 -11.77
N LEU A 187 9.08 -6.55 -12.58
CA LEU A 187 8.63 -7.86 -12.15
C LEU A 187 9.55 -8.92 -12.74
N LYS A 188 10.22 -9.66 -11.87
CA LYS A 188 11.06 -10.78 -12.28
C LYS A 188 10.20 -12.00 -12.55
N VAL A 189 10.48 -12.67 -13.68
CA VAL A 189 9.79 -13.91 -14.10
C VAL A 189 10.83 -14.98 -14.35
N GLU A 190 10.68 -16.12 -13.70
CA GLU A 190 11.59 -17.26 -13.83
C GLU A 190 10.78 -18.50 -14.28
N ASP A 191 11.38 -19.24 -15.21
CA ASP A 191 10.87 -20.54 -15.65
C ASP A 191 11.81 -21.62 -15.07
N ASN A 192 11.30 -22.41 -14.12
CA ASN A 192 12.04 -23.51 -13.51
C ASN A 192 11.46 -24.83 -13.94
#